data_133bfbb1697f6cb2325febe9bf6da272
#
_entry.id   133bfbb1697f6cb2325febe9bf6da272
#
_cell.length_a   1.000
_cell.length_b   1.000
_cell.length_c   1.000
_cell.angle_alpha   90.00
_cell.angle_beta   90.00
_cell.angle_gamma   90.00
#
_symmetry.space_group_name_H-M   'P 1'
#
loop_
_entity.id
_entity.type
_entity.pdbx_description
1 polymer ?
#
loop_
_entity_poly.entity_id
_entity_poly.type
_entity_poly.pdbx_seq_one_letter_code
_entity_poly.pdbx_strand_id
1 'polypeptide(L)'
;MQPYNPPIEGRAGLGYLLLDFNERTKPYDKNINKYLKKYLDKNLLNIYPAYKNTCKEIAKYASVKQENILITNGSDQAIDIIFKTFSKKNDEVIIPSPSFAWFFKCAQINSNIIISPKYNKKDLSFPLTEVLNKISTKTKMVIICNPNNPTGTSISTDNIEKILKKAKNSIVYVDEAYFEFSGITAVPLLKKYSNLIISRTFSKAFGLASLRVGYIIANQKLIEQLQKVRGPYDVNTLGIKAVDYVLKNLTGLRKYVKETMTISKPMLEKYLQKRNIGYYPGIANFVLIKPGNPVSVFNHLKTNGILTRPRTDPVIEGTIRITVGTISQTKKLIKTLGTLTIC
;
A
#
# COMPACT_ATOMS: atom_id res chain seq x y z
N MET A 1 -0.72 -4.68 -24.50
CA MET A 1 -0.65 -4.25 -23.09
C MET A 1 0.80 -4.03 -22.72
N GLN A 2 1.17 -2.83 -22.18
CA GLN A 2 2.55 -2.55 -21.76
C GLN A 2 2.84 -3.20 -20.40
N PRO A 3 4.03 -3.76 -20.14
CA PRO A 3 4.38 -4.31 -18.85
C PRO A 3 4.39 -3.24 -17.76
N TYR A 4 4.02 -3.61 -16.54
CA TYR A 4 4.27 -2.79 -15.36
C TYR A 4 5.71 -3.05 -14.89
N ASN A 5 6.60 -2.14 -15.20
CA ASN A 5 8.02 -2.29 -14.93
C ASN A 5 8.54 -1.13 -14.04
N PRO A 6 8.37 -1.22 -12.71
CA PRO A 6 8.97 -0.23 -11.80
C PRO A 6 10.50 -0.35 -11.83
N PRO A 7 11.28 0.75 -11.70
CA PRO A 7 12.73 0.72 -11.72
C PRO A 7 13.28 0.13 -10.39
N ILE A 8 13.31 -1.19 -10.30
CA ILE A 8 13.75 -1.92 -9.09
C ILE A 8 15.26 -2.16 -9.13
N GLU A 9 15.80 -2.40 -10.32
CA GLU A 9 17.18 -2.80 -10.52
C GLU A 9 18.17 -1.73 -10.05
N GLY A 10 19.26 -2.16 -9.44
CA GLY A 10 20.36 -1.30 -9.00
C GLY A 10 20.09 -0.42 -7.77
N ARG A 11 18.88 -0.48 -7.15
CA ARG A 11 18.57 0.34 -5.96
C ARG A 11 19.34 -0.10 -4.71
N ALA A 12 19.34 -1.40 -4.44
CA ALA A 12 20.06 -1.97 -3.31
C ALA A 12 21.56 -2.06 -3.63
N GLY A 13 22.41 -1.64 -2.72
CA GLY A 13 23.86 -1.73 -2.86
C GLY A 13 24.55 -0.47 -3.39
N LEU A 14 23.84 0.52 -3.93
CA LEU A 14 24.41 1.78 -4.39
C LEU A 14 24.56 2.85 -3.30
N GLY A 15 24.29 2.54 -2.04
CA GLY A 15 24.39 3.49 -0.93
C GLY A 15 23.33 4.60 -0.93
N TYR A 16 22.35 4.54 -1.80
CA TYR A 16 21.25 5.50 -1.85
C TYR A 16 20.36 5.47 -0.60
N LEU A 17 19.89 6.63 -0.19
CA LEU A 17 18.73 6.75 0.69
C LEU A 17 17.45 6.51 -0.14
N LEU A 18 16.80 5.38 0.08
CA LEU A 18 15.65 4.93 -0.71
C LEU A 18 14.35 5.56 -0.19
N LEU A 19 13.85 6.60 -0.87
CA LEU A 19 12.61 7.31 -0.56
C LEU A 19 11.59 7.26 -1.73
N ASP A 20 11.64 6.21 -2.57
CA ASP A 20 10.90 6.10 -3.84
C ASP A 20 9.74 5.10 -3.82
N PHE A 21 9.80 4.01 -3.03
CA PHE A 21 8.79 2.93 -3.04
C PHE A 21 7.93 2.83 -1.77
N ASN A 22 7.96 3.83 -0.91
CA ASN A 22 7.18 3.87 0.35
C ASN A 22 7.50 2.68 1.26
N GLU A 23 8.70 2.13 1.16
CA GLU A 23 9.20 1.09 2.03
C GLU A 23 9.51 1.67 3.43
N ARG A 24 9.59 0.81 4.43
CA ARG A 24 10.20 1.18 5.70
C ARG A 24 11.69 1.46 5.46
N THR A 25 12.17 2.63 5.86
CA THR A 25 13.50 3.14 5.52
C THR A 25 14.62 2.65 6.45
N LYS A 26 14.27 1.83 7.44
CA LYS A 26 15.22 1.15 8.34
C LYS A 26 14.76 -0.28 8.62
N PRO A 27 15.68 -1.24 8.92
CA PRO A 27 15.31 -2.58 9.34
C PRO A 27 14.34 -2.58 10.53
N TYR A 28 13.58 -3.65 10.69
CA TYR A 28 12.61 -3.77 11.80
C TYR A 28 13.32 -3.70 13.16
N ASP A 29 14.19 -4.67 13.41
CA ASP A 29 15.16 -4.69 14.51
C ASP A 29 16.28 -5.72 14.22
N LYS A 30 17.32 -5.75 15.05
CA LYS A 30 18.45 -6.69 14.87
C LYS A 30 18.08 -8.14 15.22
N ASN A 31 17.06 -8.36 16.04
CA ASN A 31 16.71 -9.68 16.55
C ASN A 31 15.94 -10.51 15.52
N ILE A 32 15.27 -9.88 14.53
CA ILE A 32 14.59 -10.61 13.46
C ILE A 32 15.57 -11.51 12.68
N ASN A 33 16.78 -11.01 12.39
CA ASN A 33 17.81 -11.80 11.70
C ASN A 33 18.25 -13.00 12.54
N LYS A 34 18.45 -12.81 13.87
CA LYS A 34 18.78 -13.89 14.81
C LYS A 34 17.64 -14.93 14.87
N TYR A 35 16.40 -14.46 14.87
CA TYR A 35 15.22 -15.34 14.87
C TYR A 35 15.14 -16.18 13.59
N LEU A 36 15.31 -15.56 12.43
CA LEU A 36 15.29 -16.26 11.13
C LEU A 36 16.48 -17.22 10.99
N LYS A 37 17.68 -16.84 11.47
CA LYS A 37 18.86 -17.73 11.48
C LYS A 37 18.57 -19.00 12.28
N LYS A 38 17.98 -18.91 13.48
CA LYS A 38 17.60 -20.10 14.27
C LYS A 38 16.64 -21.03 13.53
N TYR A 39 15.81 -20.49 12.61
CA TYR A 39 14.96 -21.33 11.77
C TYR A 39 15.76 -21.99 10.64
N LEU A 40 16.68 -21.24 10.00
CA LEU A 40 17.55 -21.78 8.94
C LEU A 40 18.46 -22.91 9.47
N ASP A 41 18.96 -22.78 10.70
CA ASP A 41 19.82 -23.79 11.34
C ASP A 41 19.09 -25.14 11.56
N LYS A 42 17.77 -25.20 11.44
CA LYS A 42 16.99 -26.45 11.52
C LYS A 42 16.94 -27.23 10.21
N ASN A 43 17.52 -26.72 9.13
CA ASN A 43 17.54 -27.34 7.80
C ASN A 43 16.15 -27.76 7.25
N LEU A 44 15.11 -26.90 7.47
CA LEU A 44 13.73 -27.19 7.09
C LEU A 44 13.27 -26.48 5.79
N LEU A 45 14.21 -25.99 4.96
CA LEU A 45 13.86 -25.26 3.72
C LEU A 45 13.25 -26.16 2.64
N ASN A 46 13.43 -27.47 2.73
CA ASN A 46 12.86 -28.49 1.85
C ASN A 46 11.40 -28.84 2.18
N ILE A 47 10.80 -28.22 3.19
CA ILE A 47 9.43 -28.51 3.65
C ILE A 47 8.50 -27.35 3.29
N TYR A 48 7.34 -27.65 2.73
CA TYR A 48 6.32 -26.66 2.44
C TYR A 48 5.85 -25.89 3.69
N PRO A 49 5.51 -24.59 3.57
CA PRO A 49 5.07 -23.78 4.69
C PRO A 49 3.71 -24.19 5.24
N ALA A 50 3.52 -24.04 6.55
CA ALA A 50 2.24 -24.18 7.23
C ALA A 50 1.75 -22.80 7.69
N TYR A 51 0.52 -22.44 7.33
CA TYR A 51 -0.02 -21.08 7.52
C TYR A 51 -0.92 -20.92 8.74
N LYS A 52 -1.47 -22.01 9.32
CA LYS A 52 -2.53 -21.98 10.32
C LYS A 52 -2.23 -21.08 11.52
N ASN A 53 -1.04 -21.21 12.11
CA ASN A 53 -0.67 -20.41 13.28
C ASN A 53 -0.52 -18.92 12.94
N THR A 54 0.11 -18.61 11.80
CA THR A 54 0.28 -17.24 11.33
C THR A 54 -1.06 -16.60 10.99
N CYS A 55 -2.00 -17.34 10.36
CA CYS A 55 -3.38 -16.88 10.17
C CYS A 55 -4.04 -16.47 11.49
N LYS A 56 -3.87 -17.28 12.55
CA LYS A 56 -4.39 -16.97 13.89
C LYS A 56 -3.82 -15.68 14.47
N GLU A 57 -2.51 -15.48 14.36
CA GLU A 57 -1.85 -14.25 14.85
C GLU A 57 -2.26 -13.01 14.02
N ILE A 58 -2.40 -13.15 12.69
CA ILE A 58 -2.92 -12.08 11.83
C ILE A 58 -4.36 -11.75 12.20
N ALA A 59 -5.21 -12.74 12.41
CA ALA A 59 -6.60 -12.56 12.80
C ALA A 59 -6.71 -11.79 14.12
N LYS A 60 -5.90 -12.16 15.12
CA LYS A 60 -5.79 -11.42 16.39
C LYS A 60 -5.35 -9.97 16.17
N TYR A 61 -4.33 -9.75 15.35
CA TYR A 61 -3.84 -8.40 15.01
C TYR A 61 -4.90 -7.55 14.30
N ALA A 62 -5.65 -8.16 13.37
CA ALA A 62 -6.70 -7.50 12.62
C ALA A 62 -8.06 -7.43 13.36
N SER A 63 -8.16 -8.01 14.57
CA SER A 63 -9.41 -8.08 15.39
C SER A 63 -10.57 -8.74 14.65
N VAL A 64 -10.27 -9.85 13.96
CA VAL A 64 -11.25 -10.68 13.24
C VAL A 64 -11.06 -12.16 13.59
N LYS A 65 -11.94 -13.03 13.10
CA LYS A 65 -11.80 -14.48 13.26
C LYS A 65 -10.79 -15.04 12.24
N GLN A 66 -10.22 -16.22 12.52
CA GLN A 66 -9.25 -16.86 11.65
C GLN A 66 -9.80 -17.18 10.26
N GLU A 67 -11.07 -17.59 10.17
CA GLU A 67 -11.77 -17.86 8.91
C GLU A 67 -11.97 -16.63 8.02
N ASN A 68 -11.72 -15.43 8.55
CA ASN A 68 -11.75 -14.18 7.79
C ASN A 68 -10.41 -13.83 7.13
N ILE A 69 -9.35 -14.64 7.32
CA ILE A 69 -7.99 -14.34 6.86
C ILE A 69 -7.56 -15.28 5.73
N LEU A 70 -6.98 -14.69 4.68
CA LEU A 70 -6.25 -15.42 3.65
C LEU A 70 -4.88 -14.77 3.48
N ILE A 71 -3.80 -15.50 3.80
CA ILE A 71 -2.43 -15.03 3.58
C ILE A 71 -2.10 -15.10 2.09
N THR A 72 -1.37 -14.09 1.58
CA THR A 72 -1.02 -13.96 0.16
C THR A 72 0.47 -13.60 0.00
N ASN A 73 1.02 -13.83 -1.19
CA ASN A 73 2.39 -13.46 -1.56
C ASN A 73 2.45 -11.94 -1.87
N GLY A 74 2.40 -11.13 -0.80
CA GLY A 74 2.20 -9.69 -0.85
C GLY A 74 0.76 -9.30 -1.20
N SER A 75 0.46 -7.99 -1.10
CA SER A 75 -0.83 -7.45 -1.56
C SER A 75 -0.99 -7.53 -3.08
N ASP A 76 0.10 -7.64 -3.84
CA ASP A 76 0.02 -7.76 -5.31
C ASP A 76 -0.69 -9.04 -5.73
N GLN A 77 -0.40 -10.18 -5.05
CA GLN A 77 -1.16 -11.41 -5.26
C GLN A 77 -2.59 -11.29 -4.74
N ALA A 78 -2.82 -10.60 -3.62
CA ALA A 78 -4.18 -10.37 -3.15
C ALA A 78 -5.03 -9.68 -4.21
N ILE A 79 -4.50 -8.64 -4.85
CA ILE A 79 -5.15 -7.93 -5.96
C ILE A 79 -5.44 -8.90 -7.12
N ASP A 80 -4.44 -9.65 -7.58
CA ASP A 80 -4.56 -10.57 -8.71
C ASP A 80 -5.65 -11.63 -8.48
N ILE A 81 -5.64 -12.30 -7.32
CA ILE A 81 -6.65 -13.32 -7.02
C ILE A 81 -8.06 -12.75 -6.83
N ILE A 82 -8.20 -11.52 -6.30
CA ILE A 82 -9.51 -10.85 -6.19
C ILE A 82 -10.09 -10.61 -7.58
N PHE A 83 -9.30 -10.07 -8.51
CA PHE A 83 -9.74 -9.86 -9.88
C PHE A 83 -10.11 -11.19 -10.56
N LYS A 84 -9.27 -12.21 -10.47
CA LYS A 84 -9.52 -13.55 -11.06
C LYS A 84 -10.75 -14.24 -10.48
N THR A 85 -11.06 -13.98 -9.20
CA THR A 85 -12.21 -14.64 -8.53
C THR A 85 -13.53 -13.94 -8.85
N PHE A 86 -13.53 -12.61 -8.90
CA PHE A 86 -14.78 -11.82 -8.90
C PHE A 86 -15.03 -11.01 -10.16
N SER A 87 -14.14 -11.09 -11.17
CA SER A 87 -14.40 -10.47 -12.47
C SER A 87 -14.07 -11.39 -13.63
N LYS A 88 -14.74 -11.14 -14.76
CA LYS A 88 -14.51 -11.80 -16.03
C LYS A 88 -14.44 -10.77 -17.16
N LYS A 89 -14.12 -11.21 -18.37
CA LYS A 89 -14.08 -10.37 -19.57
C LYS A 89 -15.38 -9.54 -19.70
N ASN A 90 -15.22 -8.25 -20.00
CA ASN A 90 -16.28 -7.25 -20.17
C ASN A 90 -17.05 -6.84 -18.90
N ASP A 91 -16.69 -7.34 -17.71
CA ASP A 91 -17.25 -6.83 -16.48
C ASP A 91 -16.75 -5.40 -16.21
N GLU A 92 -17.63 -4.52 -15.72
CA GLU A 92 -17.27 -3.15 -15.35
C GLU A 92 -16.61 -3.11 -13.96
N VAL A 93 -15.43 -2.47 -13.90
CA VAL A 93 -14.69 -2.25 -12.65
C VAL A 93 -14.40 -0.76 -12.47
N ILE A 94 -14.82 -0.19 -11.33
CA ILE A 94 -14.58 1.21 -10.99
C ILE A 94 -13.25 1.31 -10.25
N ILE A 95 -12.28 2.05 -10.83
CA ILE A 95 -10.96 2.31 -10.27
C ILE A 95 -10.69 3.82 -10.31
N PRO A 96 -10.87 4.57 -9.21
CA PRO A 96 -10.56 6.00 -9.17
C PRO A 96 -9.09 6.27 -9.52
N SER A 97 -8.80 7.33 -10.27
CA SER A 97 -7.47 7.65 -10.79
C SER A 97 -7.02 9.07 -10.40
N PRO A 98 -5.73 9.26 -10.00
CA PRO A 98 -4.67 8.25 -9.98
C PRO A 98 -4.78 7.29 -8.79
N SER A 99 -4.40 6.03 -8.98
CA SER A 99 -4.29 5.03 -7.93
C SER A 99 -3.13 4.06 -8.23
N PHE A 100 -3.00 3.00 -7.43
CA PHE A 100 -1.91 2.03 -7.61
C PHE A 100 -2.04 1.32 -8.97
N ALA A 101 -0.99 1.41 -9.80
CA ALA A 101 -1.02 0.97 -11.18
C ALA A 101 -1.36 -0.52 -11.36
N TRP A 102 -1.08 -1.36 -10.34
CA TRP A 102 -1.37 -2.79 -10.40
C TRP A 102 -2.87 -3.10 -10.48
N PHE A 103 -3.74 -2.26 -9.91
CA PHE A 103 -5.20 -2.42 -10.08
C PHE A 103 -5.61 -2.33 -11.55
N PHE A 104 -5.10 -1.31 -12.27
CA PHE A 104 -5.38 -1.14 -13.69
C PHE A 104 -4.81 -2.29 -14.52
N LYS A 105 -3.64 -2.79 -14.13
CA LYS A 105 -3.00 -3.91 -14.80
C LYS A 105 -3.80 -5.20 -14.64
N CYS A 106 -4.27 -5.51 -13.42
CA CYS A 106 -5.12 -6.67 -13.17
C CYS A 106 -6.46 -6.58 -13.91
N ALA A 107 -7.08 -5.38 -13.95
CA ALA A 107 -8.29 -5.17 -14.73
C ALA A 107 -8.06 -5.40 -16.24
N GLN A 108 -6.93 -4.93 -16.80
CA GLN A 108 -6.55 -5.18 -18.20
C GLN A 108 -6.30 -6.66 -18.49
N ILE A 109 -5.59 -7.37 -17.58
CA ILE A 109 -5.32 -8.82 -17.72
C ILE A 109 -6.64 -9.61 -17.78
N ASN A 110 -7.63 -9.24 -16.97
CA ASN A 110 -8.94 -9.87 -16.95
C ASN A 110 -9.90 -9.33 -18.03
N SER A 111 -9.41 -8.44 -18.92
CA SER A 111 -10.21 -7.82 -19.99
C SER A 111 -11.47 -7.12 -19.47
N ASN A 112 -11.37 -6.46 -18.30
CA ASN A 112 -12.46 -5.69 -17.72
C ASN A 112 -12.63 -4.33 -18.39
N ILE A 113 -13.84 -3.79 -18.34
CA ILE A 113 -14.15 -2.40 -18.71
C ILE A 113 -13.83 -1.53 -17.50
N ILE A 114 -12.82 -0.66 -17.63
CA ILE A 114 -12.35 0.20 -16.55
C ILE A 114 -13.12 1.54 -16.58
N ILE A 115 -13.85 1.83 -15.51
CA ILE A 115 -14.47 3.12 -15.25
C ILE A 115 -13.60 3.86 -14.22
N SER A 116 -13.06 5.03 -14.59
CA SER A 116 -12.00 5.68 -13.81
C SER A 116 -12.34 7.14 -13.43
N PRO A 117 -13.19 7.34 -12.39
CA PRO A 117 -13.43 8.65 -11.80
C PRO A 117 -12.13 9.32 -11.38
N LYS A 118 -12.02 10.65 -11.59
CA LYS A 118 -10.77 11.37 -11.32
C LYS A 118 -10.77 11.98 -9.92
N TYR A 119 -9.67 11.79 -9.18
CA TYR A 119 -9.43 12.54 -7.96
C TYR A 119 -9.48 14.05 -8.24
N ASN A 120 -9.98 14.83 -7.29
CA ASN A 120 -10.01 16.28 -7.42
C ASN A 120 -8.58 16.84 -7.60
N LYS A 121 -8.37 17.62 -8.65
CA LYS A 121 -7.04 18.15 -8.99
C LYS A 121 -6.52 19.17 -7.95
N LYS A 122 -7.42 19.84 -7.21
CA LYS A 122 -7.06 20.90 -6.26
C LYS A 122 -6.49 20.33 -4.95
N ASP A 123 -7.14 19.31 -4.39
CA ASP A 123 -6.86 18.80 -3.05
C ASP A 123 -6.62 17.27 -3.00
N LEU A 124 -6.73 16.60 -4.15
CA LEU A 124 -6.65 15.16 -4.30
C LEU A 124 -7.65 14.39 -3.42
N SER A 125 -8.81 15.00 -3.14
CA SER A 125 -9.91 14.31 -2.48
C SER A 125 -10.50 13.21 -3.36
N PHE A 126 -11.00 12.14 -2.71
CA PHE A 126 -11.62 11.00 -3.38
C PHE A 126 -12.90 11.42 -4.12
N PRO A 127 -13.12 11.01 -5.38
CA PRO A 127 -14.25 11.41 -6.20
C PRO A 127 -15.56 10.66 -5.83
N LEU A 128 -16.03 10.80 -4.59
CA LEU A 128 -17.12 10.01 -4.03
C LEU A 128 -18.40 10.10 -4.87
N THR A 129 -18.83 11.31 -5.19
CA THR A 129 -20.08 11.55 -5.95
C THR A 129 -20.01 10.88 -7.31
N GLU A 130 -18.89 11.03 -8.01
CA GLU A 130 -18.70 10.43 -9.33
C GLU A 130 -18.67 8.88 -9.23
N VAL A 131 -17.99 8.33 -8.23
CA VAL A 131 -17.98 6.87 -7.98
C VAL A 131 -19.40 6.37 -7.74
N LEU A 132 -20.19 7.03 -6.87
CA LEU A 132 -21.56 6.61 -6.58
C LEU A 132 -22.47 6.68 -7.82
N ASN A 133 -22.29 7.70 -8.66
CA ASN A 133 -23.07 7.87 -9.90
C ASN A 133 -22.71 6.84 -10.99
N LYS A 134 -21.48 6.32 -10.97
CA LYS A 134 -21.01 5.30 -11.94
C LYS A 134 -21.36 3.86 -11.55
N ILE A 135 -21.76 3.61 -10.29
CA ILE A 135 -22.20 2.28 -9.86
C ILE A 135 -23.54 1.95 -10.52
N SER A 136 -23.56 0.86 -11.29
CA SER A 136 -24.71 0.33 -12.02
C SER A 136 -24.89 -1.17 -11.80
N THR A 137 -25.90 -1.78 -12.42
CA THR A 137 -26.10 -3.24 -12.43
C THR A 137 -25.00 -4.01 -13.15
N LYS A 138 -24.21 -3.34 -14.04
CA LYS A 138 -23.07 -3.90 -14.75
C LYS A 138 -21.80 -3.88 -13.91
N THR A 139 -21.74 -3.04 -12.87
CA THR A 139 -20.55 -2.93 -12.00
C THR A 139 -20.33 -4.22 -11.23
N LYS A 140 -19.13 -4.82 -11.35
CA LYS A 140 -18.72 -6.03 -10.63
C LYS A 140 -17.82 -5.74 -9.45
N MET A 141 -16.96 -4.73 -9.59
CA MET A 141 -16.08 -4.32 -8.49
C MET A 141 -15.94 -2.80 -8.40
N VAL A 142 -15.77 -2.31 -7.17
CA VAL A 142 -15.33 -0.95 -6.87
C VAL A 142 -14.04 -1.05 -6.06
N ILE A 143 -12.95 -0.46 -6.56
CA ILE A 143 -11.62 -0.51 -5.95
C ILE A 143 -11.36 0.79 -5.21
N ILE A 144 -10.94 0.70 -3.96
CA ILE A 144 -10.61 1.83 -3.07
C ILE A 144 -9.23 1.57 -2.47
N CYS A 145 -8.24 2.38 -2.80
CA CYS A 145 -6.95 2.38 -2.11
C CYS A 145 -7.02 3.39 -0.95
N ASN A 146 -6.86 2.95 0.29
CA ASN A 146 -7.11 3.80 1.46
C ASN A 146 -6.12 3.59 2.62
N PRO A 147 -5.18 4.50 2.87
CA PRO A 147 -4.84 5.71 2.09
C PRO A 147 -4.42 5.43 0.65
N ASN A 148 -4.74 6.35 -0.27
CA ASN A 148 -4.45 6.14 -1.68
C ASN A 148 -2.95 6.35 -2.00
N ASN A 149 -2.43 5.54 -2.86
CA ASN A 149 -1.13 5.69 -3.50
C ASN A 149 -1.37 5.99 -5.00
N PRO A 150 -0.98 7.16 -5.53
CA PRO A 150 0.09 8.02 -5.01
C PRO A 150 -0.35 9.31 -4.28
N THR A 151 -1.61 9.57 -4.07
CA THR A 151 -2.08 10.87 -3.55
C THR A 151 -1.81 11.07 -2.04
N GLY A 152 -1.74 9.99 -1.26
CA GLY A 152 -1.61 10.03 0.19
C GLY A 152 -2.90 10.39 0.94
N THR A 153 -3.96 10.76 0.22
CA THR A 153 -5.27 11.11 0.76
C THR A 153 -6.10 9.89 1.12
N SER A 154 -7.14 10.07 1.89
CA SER A 154 -8.03 9.00 2.34
C SER A 154 -9.50 9.32 2.13
N ILE A 155 -10.31 8.27 2.17
CA ILE A 155 -11.76 8.34 2.26
C ILE A 155 -12.18 7.85 3.65
N SER A 156 -13.18 8.49 4.25
CA SER A 156 -13.70 8.09 5.57
C SER A 156 -14.46 6.76 5.50
N THR A 157 -14.53 6.07 6.64
CA THR A 157 -15.28 4.82 6.80
C THR A 157 -16.76 4.99 6.43
N ASP A 158 -17.37 6.14 6.77
CA ASP A 158 -18.78 6.44 6.42
C ASP A 158 -18.97 6.55 4.91
N ASN A 159 -18.01 7.13 4.19
CA ASN A 159 -18.06 7.21 2.74
C ASN A 159 -17.81 5.85 2.07
N ILE A 160 -16.97 4.99 2.65
CA ILE A 160 -16.86 3.59 2.22
C ILE A 160 -18.19 2.86 2.44
N GLU A 161 -18.88 3.11 3.56
CA GLU A 161 -20.18 2.53 3.84
C GLU A 161 -21.25 2.97 2.81
N LYS A 162 -21.25 4.24 2.36
CA LYS A 162 -22.13 4.70 1.27
C LYS A 162 -21.90 3.92 -0.02
N ILE A 163 -20.65 3.66 -0.37
CA ILE A 163 -20.29 2.87 -1.55
C ILE A 163 -20.79 1.43 -1.39
N LEU A 164 -20.56 0.79 -0.24
CA LEU A 164 -21.04 -0.57 0.06
C LEU A 164 -22.56 -0.70 -0.05
N LYS A 165 -23.29 0.29 0.47
CA LYS A 165 -24.76 0.35 0.36
C LYS A 165 -25.23 0.49 -1.10
N LYS A 166 -24.55 1.27 -1.91
CA LYS A 166 -24.91 1.46 -3.33
C LYS A 166 -24.51 0.24 -4.17
N ALA A 167 -23.36 -0.37 -3.89
CA ALA A 167 -22.77 -1.48 -4.64
C ALA A 167 -23.19 -2.86 -4.09
N LYS A 168 -24.46 -3.08 -3.73
CA LYS A 168 -24.94 -4.30 -3.06
C LYS A 168 -24.61 -5.60 -3.79
N ASN A 169 -24.58 -5.57 -5.12
CA ASN A 169 -24.36 -6.73 -5.99
C ASN A 169 -22.91 -6.74 -6.56
N SER A 170 -22.02 -5.91 -6.05
CA SER A 170 -20.65 -5.76 -6.50
C SER A 170 -19.71 -5.96 -5.33
N ILE A 171 -18.51 -6.45 -5.59
CA ILE A 171 -17.45 -6.47 -4.58
C ILE A 171 -16.92 -5.04 -4.38
N VAL A 172 -16.84 -4.60 -3.13
CA VAL A 172 -16.09 -3.40 -2.76
C VAL A 172 -14.77 -3.85 -2.15
N TYR A 173 -13.69 -3.58 -2.88
CA TYR A 173 -12.34 -3.93 -2.44
C TYR A 173 -11.61 -2.70 -1.91
N VAL A 174 -11.14 -2.77 -0.66
CA VAL A 174 -10.38 -1.70 0.01
C VAL A 174 -8.96 -2.18 0.26
N ASP A 175 -7.99 -1.53 -0.40
CA ASP A 175 -6.57 -1.79 -0.15
C ASP A 175 -6.06 -0.87 0.97
N GLU A 176 -5.71 -1.47 2.11
CA GLU A 176 -5.21 -0.81 3.31
C GLU A 176 -3.69 -0.99 3.49
N ALA A 177 -2.92 -0.94 2.41
CA ALA A 177 -1.45 -1.13 2.46
C ALA A 177 -0.73 -0.11 3.37
N TYR A 178 -1.37 0.99 3.71
CA TYR A 178 -0.83 2.05 4.59
C TYR A 178 -1.59 2.18 5.92
N PHE A 179 -2.37 1.16 6.30
CA PHE A 179 -3.19 1.15 7.52
C PHE A 179 -2.42 1.54 8.77
N GLU A 180 -1.24 0.99 8.98
CA GLU A 180 -0.45 1.22 10.19
C GLU A 180 -0.02 2.69 10.36
N PHE A 181 0.04 3.46 9.28
CA PHE A 181 0.37 4.88 9.30
C PHE A 181 -0.85 5.77 9.54
N SER A 182 -2.01 5.37 9.03
CA SER A 182 -3.25 6.18 9.07
C SER A 182 -4.16 5.85 10.25
N GLY A 183 -4.17 4.58 10.69
CA GLY A 183 -5.14 4.06 11.64
C GLY A 183 -6.56 3.89 11.09
N ILE A 184 -6.83 4.28 9.83
CA ILE A 184 -8.16 4.18 9.22
C ILE A 184 -8.38 2.78 8.64
N THR A 185 -9.51 2.14 8.98
CA THR A 185 -9.83 0.79 8.51
C THR A 185 -11.32 0.60 8.26
N ALA A 186 -11.64 -0.19 7.24
CA ALA A 186 -12.97 -0.66 6.92
C ALA A 186 -13.35 -1.98 7.65
N VAL A 187 -12.44 -2.57 8.44
CA VAL A 187 -12.67 -3.85 9.14
C VAL A 187 -13.98 -3.88 9.94
N PRO A 188 -14.39 -2.84 10.69
CA PRO A 188 -15.65 -2.84 11.41
C PRO A 188 -16.88 -3.07 10.51
N LEU A 189 -16.80 -2.66 9.23
CA LEU A 189 -17.90 -2.80 8.26
C LEU A 189 -18.13 -4.26 7.81
N LEU A 190 -17.17 -5.18 8.00
CA LEU A 190 -17.32 -6.61 7.69
C LEU A 190 -18.50 -7.27 8.42
N LYS A 191 -18.88 -6.74 9.58
CA LYS A 191 -20.04 -7.24 10.34
C LYS A 191 -21.38 -6.95 9.65
N LYS A 192 -21.43 -5.92 8.80
CA LYS A 192 -22.65 -5.44 8.13
C LYS A 192 -22.70 -5.78 6.65
N TYR A 193 -21.54 -5.89 6.00
CA TYR A 193 -21.44 -5.98 4.54
C TYR A 193 -20.68 -7.22 4.10
N SER A 194 -21.42 -8.14 3.47
CA SER A 194 -20.85 -9.40 2.99
C SER A 194 -20.03 -9.25 1.69
N ASN A 195 -20.13 -8.11 1.00
CA ASN A 195 -19.45 -7.79 -0.25
C ASN A 195 -18.15 -6.98 -0.07
N LEU A 196 -17.67 -6.82 1.16
CA LEU A 196 -16.43 -6.13 1.48
C LEU A 196 -15.23 -7.08 1.50
N ILE A 197 -14.17 -6.71 0.79
CA ILE A 197 -12.85 -7.35 0.85
C ILE A 197 -11.82 -6.29 1.20
N ILE A 198 -10.90 -6.58 2.12
CA ILE A 198 -9.81 -5.70 2.52
C ILE A 198 -8.49 -6.43 2.29
N SER A 199 -7.45 -5.73 1.81
CA SER A 199 -6.08 -6.25 1.82
C SER A 199 -5.17 -5.42 2.70
N ARG A 200 -4.15 -6.05 3.27
CA ARG A 200 -3.03 -5.42 3.98
C ARG A 200 -1.71 -6.07 3.62
N THR A 201 -0.60 -5.42 3.94
CA THR A 201 0.74 -5.90 3.60
C THR A 201 1.72 -5.74 4.75
N PHE A 202 2.68 -6.65 4.85
CA PHE A 202 3.84 -6.51 5.73
C PHE A 202 5.02 -5.77 5.05
N SER A 203 4.85 -5.33 3.80
CA SER A 203 5.92 -4.66 3.02
C SER A 203 6.21 -3.24 3.47
N LYS A 204 5.23 -2.50 4.05
CA LYS A 204 5.35 -1.07 4.35
C LYS A 204 5.80 -0.83 5.80
N ALA A 205 4.90 -0.62 6.74
CA ALA A 205 5.24 -0.28 8.12
C ALA A 205 6.07 -1.37 8.84
N PHE A 206 5.85 -2.63 8.53
CA PHE A 206 6.60 -3.75 9.07
C PHE A 206 7.99 -3.93 8.42
N GLY A 207 8.23 -3.37 7.22
CA GLY A 207 9.56 -3.43 6.58
C GLY A 207 9.96 -4.82 6.08
N LEU A 208 9.01 -5.67 5.70
CA LEU A 208 9.24 -7.02 5.19
C LEU A 208 9.00 -7.10 3.67
N ALA A 209 9.32 -6.01 2.93
CA ALA A 209 9.03 -5.91 1.51
C ALA A 209 9.65 -7.04 0.67
N SER A 210 10.88 -7.45 0.97
CA SER A 210 11.58 -8.53 0.27
C SER A 210 11.00 -9.93 0.54
N LEU A 211 10.29 -10.11 1.65
CA LEU A 211 9.73 -11.41 2.06
C LEU A 211 8.34 -11.67 1.47
N ARG A 212 7.75 -10.69 0.80
CA ARG A 212 6.52 -10.84 0.02
C ARG A 212 5.35 -11.45 0.80
N VAL A 213 4.95 -10.84 1.94
CA VAL A 213 3.77 -11.29 2.70
C VAL A 213 2.73 -10.20 2.79
N GLY A 214 1.50 -10.57 2.46
CA GLY A 214 0.28 -9.78 2.63
C GLY A 214 -0.86 -10.68 3.09
N TYR A 215 -2.03 -10.10 3.25
CA TYR A 215 -3.22 -10.86 3.60
C TYR A 215 -4.50 -10.14 3.18
N ILE A 216 -5.53 -10.94 2.96
CA ILE A 216 -6.91 -10.51 2.72
C ILE A 216 -7.71 -10.70 3.98
N ILE A 217 -8.63 -9.78 4.25
CA ILE A 217 -9.64 -9.85 5.29
C ILE A 217 -11.01 -9.74 4.60
N ALA A 218 -11.85 -10.75 4.77
CA ALA A 218 -13.21 -10.76 4.24
C ALA A 218 -14.12 -11.69 5.06
N ASN A 219 -15.40 -11.73 4.76
CA ASN A 219 -16.23 -12.77 5.36
C ASN A 219 -15.83 -14.17 4.84
N GLN A 220 -16.15 -15.19 5.63
CA GLN A 220 -15.73 -16.58 5.36
C GLN A 220 -16.11 -17.04 3.96
N LYS A 221 -17.33 -16.73 3.49
CA LYS A 221 -17.79 -17.16 2.15
C LYS A 221 -16.92 -16.59 1.03
N LEU A 222 -16.47 -15.33 1.14
CA LEU A 222 -15.56 -14.73 0.17
C LEU A 222 -14.15 -15.33 0.27
N ILE A 223 -13.67 -15.61 1.49
CA ILE A 223 -12.38 -16.29 1.69
C ILE A 223 -12.39 -17.67 1.01
N GLU A 224 -13.46 -18.45 1.17
CA GLU A 224 -13.61 -19.76 0.52
C GLU A 224 -13.58 -19.67 -1.02
N GLN A 225 -14.18 -18.62 -1.62
CA GLN A 225 -14.08 -18.41 -3.07
C GLN A 225 -12.64 -18.06 -3.51
N LEU A 226 -11.97 -17.18 -2.77
CA LEU A 226 -10.59 -16.79 -3.05
C LEU A 226 -9.61 -17.96 -2.92
N GLN A 227 -9.85 -18.87 -1.97
CA GLN A 227 -9.04 -20.08 -1.78
C GLN A 227 -9.10 -21.04 -2.98
N LYS A 228 -10.18 -21.03 -3.78
CA LYS A 228 -10.28 -21.85 -5.00
C LYS A 228 -9.34 -21.40 -6.12
N VAL A 229 -8.92 -20.14 -6.09
CA VAL A 229 -8.06 -19.52 -7.13
C VAL A 229 -6.62 -19.38 -6.66
N ARG A 230 -6.41 -19.29 -5.34
CA ARG A 230 -5.09 -19.16 -4.74
C ARG A 230 -4.30 -20.47 -4.83
N GLY A 231 -3.00 -20.39 -5.16
CA GLY A 231 -2.07 -21.53 -5.07
C GLY A 231 -1.87 -22.01 -3.64
N PRO A 232 -1.70 -23.32 -3.39
CA PRO A 232 -1.66 -23.87 -2.03
C PRO A 232 -0.40 -23.51 -1.23
N TYR A 233 0.76 -23.24 -1.89
CA TYR A 233 2.08 -23.07 -1.27
C TYR A 233 2.79 -21.79 -1.73
N ASP A 234 2.05 -20.75 -2.04
CA ASP A 234 2.51 -19.53 -2.71
C ASP A 234 3.28 -18.55 -1.81
N VAL A 235 3.19 -18.67 -0.50
CA VAL A 235 3.91 -17.80 0.44
C VAL A 235 5.06 -18.55 1.10
N ASN A 236 6.28 -17.99 0.97
CA ASN A 236 7.50 -18.62 1.44
C ASN A 236 7.58 -18.70 2.98
N THR A 237 8.26 -19.74 3.47
CA THR A 237 8.36 -20.02 4.91
C THR A 237 9.09 -18.92 5.68
N LEU A 238 10.15 -18.31 5.14
CA LEU A 238 10.88 -17.25 5.83
C LEU A 238 10.00 -16.03 6.04
N GLY A 239 9.17 -15.69 5.04
CA GLY A 239 8.16 -14.64 5.17
C GLY A 239 7.16 -14.92 6.28
N ILE A 240 6.65 -16.16 6.36
CA ILE A 240 5.73 -16.61 7.43
C ILE A 240 6.41 -16.48 8.82
N LYS A 241 7.64 -16.95 8.97
CA LYS A 241 8.39 -16.83 10.24
C LYS A 241 8.69 -15.38 10.62
N ALA A 242 9.00 -14.52 9.65
CA ALA A 242 9.19 -13.10 9.91
C ALA A 242 7.90 -12.44 10.39
N VAL A 243 6.75 -12.79 9.79
CA VAL A 243 5.42 -12.30 10.24
C VAL A 243 5.13 -12.76 11.67
N ASP A 244 5.36 -14.04 12.00
CA ASP A 244 5.20 -14.56 13.37
C ASP A 244 6.04 -13.74 14.38
N TYR A 245 7.28 -13.36 13.99
CA TYR A 245 8.16 -12.55 14.82
C TYR A 245 7.63 -11.12 15.02
N VAL A 246 7.30 -10.41 13.93
CA VAL A 246 6.91 -9.00 14.02
C VAL A 246 5.57 -8.80 14.71
N LEU A 247 4.62 -9.73 14.56
CA LEU A 247 3.32 -9.66 15.24
C LEU A 247 3.43 -9.84 16.76
N LYS A 248 4.42 -10.62 17.21
CA LYS A 248 4.73 -10.75 18.65
C LYS A 248 5.53 -9.57 19.23
N ASN A 249 6.13 -8.74 18.38
CA ASN A 249 7.06 -7.67 18.75
C ASN A 249 6.64 -6.29 18.17
N LEU A 250 5.40 -5.87 18.37
CA LEU A 250 4.84 -4.65 17.77
C LEU A 250 5.47 -3.33 18.24
N THR A 251 6.31 -3.33 19.27
CA THR A 251 6.98 -2.12 19.80
C THR A 251 7.83 -1.43 18.72
N GLY A 252 8.56 -2.21 17.90
CA GLY A 252 9.37 -1.69 16.79
C GLY A 252 8.52 -1.02 15.70
N LEU A 253 7.34 -1.58 15.42
CA LEU A 253 6.37 -1.00 14.51
C LEU A 253 5.86 0.34 15.04
N ARG A 254 5.34 0.36 16.27
CA ARG A 254 4.75 1.55 16.90
C ARG A 254 5.74 2.71 17.00
N LYS A 255 6.99 2.44 17.41
CA LYS A 255 8.06 3.44 17.45
C LYS A 255 8.35 4.04 16.08
N TYR A 256 8.46 3.21 15.05
CA TYR A 256 8.72 3.68 13.68
C TYR A 256 7.57 4.51 13.13
N VAL A 257 6.34 4.04 13.26
CA VAL A 257 5.15 4.77 12.80
C VAL A 257 5.04 6.12 13.52
N LYS A 258 5.20 6.15 14.85
CA LYS A 258 5.20 7.40 15.63
C LYS A 258 6.29 8.34 15.14
N GLU A 259 7.55 7.90 15.04
CA GLU A 259 8.66 8.73 14.55
C GLU A 259 8.35 9.32 13.16
N THR A 260 7.89 8.47 12.23
CA THR A 260 7.62 8.87 10.85
C THR A 260 6.46 9.85 10.75
N MET A 261 5.32 9.55 11.38
CA MET A 261 4.09 10.30 11.17
C MET A 261 3.95 11.53 12.09
N THR A 262 4.51 11.50 13.31
CA THR A 262 4.34 12.61 14.28
C THR A 262 5.54 13.54 14.39
N ILE A 263 6.71 13.15 13.85
CA ILE A 263 7.92 13.96 13.91
C ILE A 263 8.49 14.25 12.53
N SER A 264 8.85 13.18 11.78
CA SER A 264 9.56 13.33 10.49
C SER A 264 8.68 13.98 9.42
N LYS A 265 7.43 13.54 9.30
CA LYS A 265 6.50 14.08 8.29
C LYS A 265 6.14 15.54 8.56
N PRO A 266 5.72 15.95 9.76
CA PRO A 266 5.51 17.38 10.08
C PRO A 266 6.76 18.24 9.89
N MET A 267 7.96 17.70 10.21
CA MET A 267 9.23 18.40 9.96
C MET A 267 9.44 18.68 8.46
N LEU A 268 9.19 17.70 7.59
CA LEU A 268 9.29 17.88 6.14
C LEU A 268 8.24 18.88 5.64
N GLU A 269 6.98 18.72 6.04
CA GLU A 269 5.88 19.61 5.64
C GLU A 269 6.12 21.06 6.06
N LYS A 270 6.59 21.30 7.28
CA LYS A 270 6.99 22.64 7.77
C LYS A 270 8.12 23.25 6.93
N TYR A 271 9.11 22.45 6.53
CA TYR A 271 10.19 22.90 5.63
C TYR A 271 9.64 23.29 4.26
N LEU A 272 8.77 22.47 3.67
CA LEU A 272 8.15 22.73 2.37
C LEU A 272 7.34 24.04 2.40
N GLN A 273 6.55 24.26 3.45
CA GLN A 273 5.80 25.51 3.66
C GLN A 273 6.74 26.72 3.76
N LYS A 274 7.80 26.64 4.57
CA LYS A 274 8.80 27.74 4.73
C LYS A 274 9.49 28.09 3.41
N ARG A 275 9.66 27.11 2.51
CA ARG A 275 10.31 27.29 1.19
C ARG A 275 9.34 27.56 0.06
N ASN A 276 8.05 27.73 0.36
CA ASN A 276 6.97 27.90 -0.63
C ASN A 276 6.95 26.77 -1.69
N ILE A 277 7.34 25.54 -1.30
CA ILE A 277 7.24 24.36 -2.17
C ILE A 277 5.84 23.76 -1.97
N GLY A 278 5.05 23.74 -3.04
CA GLY A 278 3.71 23.14 -3.01
C GLY A 278 3.78 21.66 -2.64
N TYR A 279 2.81 21.18 -1.87
CA TYR A 279 2.64 19.76 -1.59
C TYR A 279 1.17 19.44 -1.29
N TYR A 280 0.80 18.17 -1.41
CA TYR A 280 -0.51 17.68 -1.06
C TYR A 280 -0.47 17.01 0.32
N PRO A 281 -1.28 17.48 1.28
CA PRO A 281 -1.41 16.84 2.58
C PRO A 281 -1.98 15.42 2.42
N GLY A 282 -1.41 14.47 3.16
CA GLY A 282 -1.84 13.08 3.14
C GLY A 282 -1.53 12.38 4.45
N ILE A 283 -2.06 11.17 4.65
CA ILE A 283 -1.92 10.40 5.89
C ILE A 283 -1.13 9.09 5.73
N ALA A 284 -0.55 8.88 4.56
CA ALA A 284 0.39 7.79 4.33
C ALA A 284 1.83 8.19 4.70
N ASN A 285 2.77 7.23 4.68
CA ASN A 285 4.20 7.44 4.98
C ASN A 285 4.97 8.12 3.83
N PHE A 286 4.33 8.97 3.08
CA PHE A 286 4.96 9.76 2.01
C PHE A 286 4.28 11.13 1.87
N VAL A 287 4.96 12.03 1.20
CA VAL A 287 4.47 13.35 0.80
C VAL A 287 4.55 13.46 -0.72
N LEU A 288 3.53 14.02 -1.33
CA LEU A 288 3.52 14.34 -2.77
C LEU A 288 3.82 15.83 -2.91
N ILE A 289 5.05 16.18 -3.33
CA ILE A 289 5.46 17.57 -3.52
C ILE A 289 5.23 18.02 -4.95
N LYS A 290 4.99 19.32 -5.13
CA LYS A 290 4.80 19.99 -6.43
C LYS A 290 5.83 21.12 -6.56
N PRO A 291 7.09 20.81 -6.88
CA PRO A 291 8.12 21.81 -7.07
C PRO A 291 7.96 22.54 -8.42
N GLY A 292 8.51 23.74 -8.56
CA GLY A 292 8.48 24.50 -9.81
C GLY A 292 9.15 23.76 -10.98
N ASN A 293 10.29 23.10 -10.71
CA ASN A 293 10.98 22.24 -11.69
C ASN A 293 11.19 20.83 -11.14
N PRO A 294 10.26 19.89 -11.39
CA PRO A 294 10.32 18.52 -10.84
C PRO A 294 11.52 17.72 -11.36
N VAL A 295 11.95 17.94 -12.61
CA VAL A 295 13.09 17.23 -13.21
C VAL A 295 14.40 17.65 -12.53
N SER A 296 14.61 18.95 -12.33
CA SER A 296 15.78 19.48 -11.62
C SER A 296 15.83 18.96 -10.17
N VAL A 297 14.71 19.01 -9.44
CA VAL A 297 14.64 18.51 -8.04
C VAL A 297 14.94 17.02 -7.98
N PHE A 298 14.35 16.22 -8.87
CA PHE A 298 14.61 14.78 -8.93
C PHE A 298 16.08 14.46 -9.19
N ASN A 299 16.69 15.10 -10.21
CA ASN A 299 18.07 14.87 -10.57
C ASN A 299 19.03 15.31 -9.46
N HIS A 300 18.78 16.46 -8.84
CA HIS A 300 19.57 16.95 -7.71
C HIS A 300 19.53 15.97 -6.52
N LEU A 301 18.35 15.48 -6.14
CA LEU A 301 18.23 14.48 -5.08
C LEU A 301 18.96 13.18 -5.44
N LYS A 302 18.80 12.69 -6.68
CA LYS A 302 19.44 11.47 -7.16
C LYS A 302 20.97 11.59 -7.15
N THR A 303 21.52 12.68 -7.66
CA THR A 303 22.97 12.94 -7.66
C THR A 303 23.55 13.01 -6.24
N ASN A 304 22.76 13.49 -5.26
CA ASN A 304 23.12 13.52 -3.85
C ASN A 304 22.73 12.23 -3.08
N GLY A 305 22.52 11.12 -3.79
CA GLY A 305 22.30 9.81 -3.21
C GLY A 305 20.91 9.62 -2.54
N ILE A 306 19.87 10.32 -3.02
CA ILE A 306 18.50 10.20 -2.52
C ILE A 306 17.56 9.84 -3.68
N LEU A 307 16.98 8.64 -3.65
CA LEU A 307 16.00 8.22 -4.65
C LEU A 307 14.58 8.63 -4.23
N THR A 308 13.85 9.25 -5.17
CA THR A 308 12.46 9.66 -5.03
C THR A 308 11.65 9.22 -6.26
N ARG A 309 10.34 9.44 -6.29
CA ARG A 309 9.50 8.93 -7.38
C ARG A 309 8.76 10.06 -8.10
N PRO A 310 9.23 10.54 -9.25
CA PRO A 310 8.46 11.43 -10.12
C PRO A 310 7.13 10.79 -10.54
N ARG A 311 6.11 11.62 -10.73
CA ARG A 311 4.77 11.18 -11.15
C ARG A 311 4.39 11.80 -12.48
N THR A 312 3.83 10.96 -13.36
CA THR A 312 3.39 11.31 -14.71
C THR A 312 1.89 11.08 -14.91
N ASP A 313 1.17 10.71 -13.84
CA ASP A 313 -0.28 10.51 -13.91
C ASP A 313 -0.96 11.88 -14.18
N PRO A 314 -1.93 11.99 -15.09
CA PRO A 314 -2.46 13.28 -15.56
C PRO A 314 -2.94 14.25 -14.47
N VAL A 315 -3.51 13.73 -13.37
CA VAL A 315 -4.03 14.57 -12.26
C VAL A 315 -2.91 15.16 -11.40
N ILE A 316 -1.77 14.46 -11.30
CA ILE A 316 -0.63 14.78 -10.43
C ILE A 316 0.69 14.92 -11.21
N GLU A 317 0.62 15.11 -12.50
CA GLU A 317 1.78 15.32 -13.35
C GLU A 317 2.64 16.49 -12.83
N GLY A 318 3.96 16.34 -12.93
CA GLY A 318 4.89 17.32 -12.39
C GLY A 318 5.10 17.26 -10.88
N THR A 319 4.58 16.26 -10.20
CA THR A 319 4.83 16.04 -8.79
C THR A 319 5.91 14.99 -8.56
N ILE A 320 6.49 14.98 -7.34
CA ILE A 320 7.43 13.97 -6.88
C ILE A 320 6.88 13.37 -5.59
N ARG A 321 6.69 12.05 -5.54
CA ARG A 321 6.36 11.34 -4.32
C ARG A 321 7.63 11.00 -3.55
N ILE A 322 7.70 11.41 -2.29
CA ILE A 322 8.84 11.21 -1.40
C ILE A 322 8.39 10.43 -0.17
N THR A 323 8.98 9.27 0.04
CA THR A 323 8.79 8.49 1.27
C THR A 323 9.34 9.24 2.47
N VAL A 324 8.58 9.29 3.57
CA VAL A 324 9.05 9.89 4.83
C VAL A 324 9.88 8.86 5.59
N GLY A 325 11.14 9.18 5.83
CA GLY A 325 12.07 8.35 6.58
C GLY A 325 12.10 8.65 8.09
N THR A 326 13.18 8.19 8.75
CA THR A 326 13.48 8.56 10.14
C THR A 326 13.81 10.05 10.26
N ILE A 327 13.90 10.56 11.49
CA ILE A 327 14.29 11.96 11.75
C ILE A 327 15.62 12.31 11.06
N SER A 328 16.65 11.45 11.20
CA SER A 328 17.97 11.69 10.58
C SER A 328 17.90 11.69 9.05
N GLN A 329 17.16 10.77 8.46
CA GLN A 329 16.96 10.69 7.00
C GLN A 329 16.18 11.89 6.47
N THR A 330 15.15 12.33 7.19
CA THR A 330 14.36 13.52 6.84
C THR A 330 15.21 14.79 6.94
N LYS A 331 16.08 14.91 7.97
CA LYS A 331 17.05 16.00 8.06
C LYS A 331 18.03 16.01 6.88
N LYS A 332 18.54 14.82 6.46
CA LYS A 332 19.38 14.69 5.25
C LYS A 332 18.64 15.18 4.01
N LEU A 333 17.39 14.72 3.80
CA LEU A 333 16.55 15.15 2.68
C LEU A 333 16.35 16.68 2.67
N ILE A 334 15.98 17.27 3.81
CA ILE A 334 15.78 18.72 3.96
C ILE A 334 17.07 19.49 3.65
N LYS A 335 18.22 19.03 4.17
CA LYS A 335 19.53 19.65 3.89
C LYS A 335 19.82 19.63 2.38
N THR A 336 19.62 18.49 1.72
CA THR A 336 19.84 18.35 0.27
C THR A 336 18.88 19.22 -0.54
N LEU A 337 17.59 19.27 -0.19
CA LEU A 337 16.64 20.19 -0.84
C LEU A 337 17.03 21.66 -0.64
N GLY A 338 17.64 22.00 0.51
CA GLY A 338 18.09 23.36 0.84
C GLY A 338 19.27 23.86 0.02
N THR A 339 20.09 22.96 -0.56
CA THR A 339 21.21 23.32 -1.45
C THR A 339 20.78 23.54 -2.90
N LEU A 340 19.53 23.24 -3.25
CA LEU A 340 18.99 23.54 -4.56
C LEU A 340 18.51 24.99 -4.59
N THR A 341 19.05 25.80 -5.51
CA THR A 341 18.47 27.11 -5.84
C THR A 341 17.16 26.85 -6.58
N ILE A 342 16.04 26.90 -5.83
CA ILE A 342 14.70 26.76 -6.39
C ILE A 342 14.32 28.15 -6.93
N CYS A 343 14.55 28.36 -8.22
CA CYS A 343 13.96 29.47 -8.97
C CYS A 343 12.52 29.11 -9.37
#